data_51f21d7b7354373ee6e9efbebd62bbeb
#
_entry.id   51f21d7b7354373ee6e9efbebd62bbeb
#
_cell.length_a   1.000
_cell.length_b   1.000
_cell.length_c   1.000
_cell.angle_alpha   90.00
_cell.angle_beta   90.00
_cell.angle_gamma   90.00
#
_symmetry.space_group_name_H-M   'P 1'
#
loop_
_entity.id
_entity.type
_entity.pdbx_description
1 polymer ?
#
loop_
_entity_poly.entity_id
_entity_poly.type
_entity_poly.pdbx_seq_one_letter_code
_entity_poly.pdbx_strand_id
1 'polypeptide(L)'
;QMLTEMARMSLADGLVMQIHPGSLRSHNPRVLRDFGRDKGADIPTATDYVRALKPLLDRYGNERDLTVILFTLDETSYARELAPLAGHYPVLKLGPPWWFHDSPEGMLRFREQVTETAGFYNTVGFNDDTRAFLSIPARHDVARRIDCRFLATLVREHRIGEDEAFELAPQLAYHLAKKAYKL
;
A
#
# COMPACT_ATOMS: atom_id res chain seq x y z
N GLN A 1 14.05 16.59 -5.35
CA GLN A 1 14.86 16.40 -6.58
C GLN A 1 15.24 14.93 -6.80
N MET A 2 15.82 14.23 -5.80
CA MET A 2 16.23 12.80 -5.93
C MET A 2 15.08 11.88 -6.35
N LEU A 3 13.94 11.89 -5.64
CA LEU A 3 12.78 11.06 -5.98
C LEU A 3 12.25 11.33 -7.40
N THR A 4 12.26 12.58 -7.84
CA THR A 4 11.84 12.97 -9.19
C THR A 4 12.77 12.39 -10.26
N GLU A 5 14.07 12.36 -9.98
CA GLU A 5 15.05 11.77 -10.89
C GLU A 5 14.95 10.24 -10.91
N MET A 6 14.72 9.61 -9.75
CA MET A 6 14.44 8.16 -9.67
C MET A 6 13.18 7.79 -10.47
N ALA A 7 12.12 8.62 -10.41
CA ALA A 7 10.92 8.40 -11.22
C ALA A 7 11.22 8.48 -12.73
N ARG A 8 12.06 9.44 -13.16
CA ARG A 8 12.51 9.54 -14.55
C ARG A 8 13.25 8.28 -15.01
N MET A 9 14.17 7.79 -14.18
CA MET A 9 14.91 6.55 -14.45
C MET A 9 13.97 5.34 -14.51
N SER A 10 13.08 5.20 -13.53
CA SER A 10 12.10 4.11 -13.49
C SER A 10 11.20 4.11 -14.74
N LEU A 11 10.78 5.29 -15.20
CA LEU A 11 10.02 5.42 -16.44
C LEU A 11 10.84 4.98 -17.66
N ALA A 12 12.10 5.43 -17.77
CA ALA A 12 12.98 5.09 -18.88
C ALA A 12 13.30 3.58 -18.94
N ASP A 13 13.48 2.95 -17.79
CA ASP A 13 13.85 1.54 -17.65
C ASP A 13 12.63 0.59 -17.54
N GLY A 14 11.40 1.13 -17.54
CA GLY A 14 10.18 0.34 -17.38
C GLY A 14 9.97 -0.24 -15.97
N LEU A 15 10.69 0.26 -14.97
CA LEU A 15 10.68 -0.25 -13.60
C LEU A 15 9.52 0.32 -12.76
N VAL A 16 9.16 -0.43 -11.73
CA VAL A 16 8.20 -0.01 -10.71
C VAL A 16 8.93 0.65 -9.54
N MET A 17 8.49 1.84 -9.15
CA MET A 17 9.04 2.56 -8.01
C MET A 17 8.18 2.34 -6.76
N GLN A 18 8.80 2.01 -5.63
CA GLN A 18 8.11 1.88 -4.34
C GLN A 18 8.66 2.88 -3.34
N ILE A 19 7.77 3.48 -2.54
CA ILE A 19 8.12 4.47 -1.51
C ILE A 19 7.58 3.99 -0.17
N HIS A 20 8.47 3.75 0.80
CA HIS A 20 8.19 3.16 2.12
C HIS A 20 8.71 4.06 3.27
N PRO A 21 8.21 5.26 3.50
CA PRO A 21 8.65 6.10 4.62
C PRO A 21 7.85 5.82 5.89
N GLY A 22 8.23 6.48 6.97
CA GLY A 22 7.38 6.64 8.14
C GLY A 22 7.78 5.83 9.36
N SER A 23 9.06 5.44 9.50
CA SER A 23 9.55 4.78 10.71
C SER A 23 10.71 5.55 11.34
N LEU A 24 10.59 5.87 12.63
CA LEU A 24 11.72 6.26 13.49
C LEU A 24 12.32 4.99 14.09
N ARG A 25 13.42 4.56 13.49
CA ARG A 25 14.06 3.30 13.87
C ARG A 25 14.82 3.41 15.18
N SER A 26 14.85 2.29 15.92
CA SER A 26 15.60 2.16 17.17
C SER A 26 15.27 3.26 18.19
N HIS A 27 14.00 3.59 18.33
CA HIS A 27 13.48 4.66 19.18
C HIS A 27 13.88 4.51 20.66
N ASN A 28 14.00 3.27 21.17
CA ASN A 28 14.43 3.00 22.53
C ASN A 28 15.97 2.95 22.60
N PRO A 29 16.62 3.95 23.23
CA PRO A 29 18.08 4.03 23.29
C PRO A 29 18.73 2.91 24.11
N ARG A 30 18.02 2.35 25.09
CA ARG A 30 18.52 1.21 25.88
C ARG A 30 18.61 -0.06 25.01
N VAL A 31 17.54 -0.34 24.24
CA VAL A 31 17.53 -1.50 23.32
C VAL A 31 18.62 -1.35 22.27
N LEU A 32 18.77 -0.15 21.70
CA LEU A 32 19.81 0.14 20.72
C LEU A 32 21.22 -0.08 21.30
N ARG A 33 21.47 0.39 22.52
CA ARG A 33 22.78 0.25 23.18
C ARG A 33 23.09 -1.20 23.55
N ASP A 34 22.12 -1.90 24.13
CA ASP A 34 22.36 -3.21 24.72
C ASP A 34 22.32 -4.36 23.68
N PHE A 35 21.57 -4.18 22.57
CA PHE A 35 21.32 -5.22 21.56
C PHE A 35 21.67 -4.80 20.12
N GLY A 36 21.98 -3.53 19.87
CA GLY A 36 22.31 -3.02 18.54
C GLY A 36 21.06 -2.63 17.72
N ARG A 37 21.30 -2.39 16.42
CA ARG A 37 20.26 -1.98 15.47
C ARG A 37 19.32 -3.14 15.10
N ASP A 38 18.13 -2.79 14.61
CA ASP A 38 17.15 -3.72 14.05
C ASP A 38 16.68 -4.82 15.04
N LYS A 39 16.55 -4.43 16.31
CA LYS A 39 16.04 -5.29 17.40
C LYS A 39 14.65 -4.92 17.86
N GLY A 40 13.86 -4.27 17.00
CA GLY A 40 12.57 -3.71 17.34
C GLY A 40 12.67 -2.29 17.89
N ALA A 41 11.67 -1.84 18.62
CA ALA A 41 11.56 -0.46 19.11
C ALA A 41 11.53 0.60 18.01
N ASP A 42 11.01 0.25 16.85
CA ASP A 42 10.72 1.19 15.76
C ASP A 42 9.30 1.73 15.96
N ILE A 43 9.12 3.02 15.76
CA ILE A 43 7.84 3.71 15.98
C ILE A 43 7.38 4.38 14.68
N PRO A 44 6.12 4.23 14.27
CA PRO A 44 5.56 4.98 13.15
C PRO A 44 5.65 6.49 13.38
N THR A 45 5.95 7.22 12.31
CA THR A 45 5.97 8.69 12.32
C THR A 45 4.98 9.21 11.27
N ALA A 46 4.49 10.43 11.49
CA ALA A 46 3.65 11.11 10.50
C ALA A 46 4.35 11.23 9.15
N THR A 47 3.57 11.06 8.08
CA THR A 47 4.02 11.25 6.69
C THR A 47 3.23 12.40 6.04
N ASP A 48 3.90 13.15 5.14
CA ASP A 48 3.28 14.22 4.34
C ASP A 48 3.49 13.88 2.85
N TYR A 49 2.55 13.14 2.29
CA TYR A 49 2.63 12.74 0.88
C TYR A 49 2.16 13.84 -0.07
N VAL A 50 1.17 14.63 0.32
CA VAL A 50 0.61 15.68 -0.54
C VAL A 50 1.67 16.69 -0.94
N ARG A 51 2.44 17.18 0.01
CA ARG A 51 3.49 18.18 -0.26
C ARG A 51 4.78 17.54 -0.78
N ALA A 52 5.18 16.43 -0.19
CA ALA A 52 6.45 15.79 -0.53
C ALA A 52 6.46 15.21 -1.96
N LEU A 53 5.33 14.66 -2.43
CA LEU A 53 5.23 14.12 -3.79
C LEU A 53 4.90 15.18 -4.85
N LYS A 54 4.46 16.38 -4.46
CA LYS A 54 4.02 17.42 -5.40
C LYS A 54 5.02 17.65 -6.55
N PRO A 55 6.34 17.83 -6.32
CA PRO A 55 7.30 18.03 -7.41
C PRO A 55 7.44 16.84 -8.37
N LEU A 56 7.24 15.61 -7.87
CA LEU A 56 7.23 14.40 -8.70
C LEU A 56 5.95 14.32 -9.52
N LEU A 57 4.81 14.56 -8.88
CA LEU A 57 3.49 14.47 -9.51
C LEU A 57 3.25 15.58 -10.55
N ASP A 58 3.82 16.77 -10.36
CA ASP A 58 3.76 17.83 -11.35
C ASP A 58 4.42 17.43 -12.68
N ARG A 59 5.47 16.60 -12.63
CA ARG A 59 6.20 16.15 -13.81
C ARG A 59 5.70 14.84 -14.38
N TYR A 60 5.38 13.89 -13.53
CA TYR A 60 5.14 12.50 -13.93
C TYR A 60 3.78 11.94 -13.45
N GLY A 61 2.96 12.74 -12.78
CA GLY A 61 1.70 12.26 -12.19
C GLY A 61 0.72 11.65 -13.21
N ASN A 62 0.80 12.04 -14.47
CA ASN A 62 -0.07 11.56 -15.54
C ASN A 62 0.61 10.54 -16.48
N GLU A 63 1.84 10.10 -16.16
CA GLU A 63 2.57 9.10 -16.96
C GLU A 63 2.01 7.70 -16.71
N ARG A 64 1.33 7.15 -17.70
CA ARG A 64 0.67 5.83 -17.56
C ARG A 64 1.62 4.65 -17.55
N ASP A 65 2.83 4.83 -18.08
CA ASP A 65 3.86 3.79 -18.15
C ASP A 65 4.72 3.73 -16.87
N LEU A 66 4.62 4.76 -16.01
CA LEU A 66 5.23 4.77 -14.69
C LEU A 66 4.25 4.22 -13.65
N THR A 67 4.73 3.34 -12.79
CA THR A 67 3.99 2.88 -11.59
C THR A 67 4.77 3.26 -10.34
N VAL A 68 4.14 4.05 -9.48
CA VAL A 68 4.67 4.41 -8.16
C VAL A 68 3.74 3.86 -7.09
N ILE A 69 4.25 2.94 -6.27
CA ILE A 69 3.48 2.30 -5.20
C ILE A 69 3.85 2.97 -3.88
N LEU A 70 2.83 3.46 -3.18
CA LEU A 70 2.97 4.16 -1.92
C LEU A 70 2.59 3.25 -0.75
N PHE A 71 3.48 3.18 0.24
CA PHE A 71 3.27 2.51 1.51
C PHE A 71 3.41 3.53 2.65
N THR A 72 2.76 3.30 3.76
CA THR A 72 2.92 4.14 4.96
C THR A 72 2.77 3.32 6.23
N LEU A 73 3.42 3.78 7.30
CA LEU A 73 3.14 3.36 8.68
C LEU A 73 2.25 4.36 9.42
N ASP A 74 1.94 5.49 8.78
CA ASP A 74 0.99 6.47 9.28
C ASP A 74 -0.42 6.17 8.76
N GLU A 75 -1.16 5.36 9.52
CA GLU A 75 -2.53 4.96 9.17
C GLU A 75 -3.46 6.17 8.99
N THR A 76 -3.18 7.29 9.67
CA THR A 76 -4.00 8.51 9.57
C THR A 76 -3.91 9.19 8.20
N SER A 77 -2.87 8.90 7.42
CA SER A 77 -2.68 9.45 6.08
C SER A 77 -3.47 8.73 4.98
N TYR A 78 -4.02 7.53 5.24
CA TYR A 78 -4.73 6.75 4.22
C TYR A 78 -5.91 7.51 3.61
N ALA A 79 -6.88 7.90 4.41
CA ALA A 79 -8.07 8.60 3.92
C ALA A 79 -7.77 10.06 3.56
N ARG A 80 -6.90 10.73 4.32
CA ARG A 80 -6.61 12.15 4.14
C ARG A 80 -5.76 12.45 2.91
N GLU A 81 -4.79 11.62 2.59
CA GLU A 81 -3.78 11.92 1.57
C GLU A 81 -3.69 10.85 0.49
N LEU A 82 -3.46 9.60 0.90
CA LEU A 82 -3.11 8.54 -0.03
C LEU A 82 -4.26 8.14 -0.94
N ALA A 83 -5.47 7.96 -0.39
CA ALA A 83 -6.62 7.59 -1.20
C ALA A 83 -6.99 8.68 -2.21
N PRO A 84 -7.09 9.99 -1.84
CA PRO A 84 -7.31 11.06 -2.82
C PRO A 84 -6.20 11.15 -3.88
N LEU A 85 -4.93 11.00 -3.49
CA LEU A 85 -3.82 11.03 -4.44
C LEU A 85 -3.88 9.88 -5.45
N ALA A 86 -4.10 8.65 -4.98
CA ALA A 86 -4.20 7.48 -5.85
C ALA A 86 -5.47 7.47 -6.71
N GLY A 87 -6.57 8.05 -6.21
CA GLY A 87 -7.79 8.23 -6.97
C GLY A 87 -7.67 9.28 -8.09
N HIS A 88 -6.72 10.20 -7.97
CA HIS A 88 -6.53 11.30 -8.91
C HIS A 88 -5.38 11.06 -9.92
N TYR A 89 -4.24 10.58 -9.46
CA TYR A 89 -3.06 10.42 -10.31
C TYR A 89 -2.91 8.98 -10.84
N PRO A 90 -2.94 8.76 -12.16
CA PRO A 90 -2.86 7.42 -12.75
C PRO A 90 -1.54 6.69 -12.46
N VAL A 91 -0.46 7.43 -12.17
CA VAL A 91 0.85 6.87 -11.81
C VAL A 91 0.85 6.18 -10.45
N LEU A 92 -0.08 6.55 -9.56
CA LEU A 92 -0.05 6.11 -8.16
C LEU A 92 -0.88 4.84 -7.93
N LYS A 93 -0.34 3.96 -7.12
CA LYS A 93 -1.02 2.81 -6.53
C LYS A 93 -0.76 2.77 -5.04
N LEU A 94 -1.73 2.27 -4.26
CA LEU A 94 -1.56 2.05 -2.83
C LEU A 94 -1.08 0.62 -2.58
N GLY A 95 0.04 0.49 -1.89
CA GLY A 95 0.49 -0.77 -1.32
C GLY A 95 -0.45 -1.24 -0.21
N PRO A 96 -0.48 -2.54 0.11
CA PRO A 96 -1.27 -3.05 1.22
C PRO A 96 -0.77 -2.51 2.56
N PRO A 97 -1.57 -2.68 3.63
CA PRO A 97 -1.09 -2.40 4.99
C PRO A 97 0.21 -3.12 5.26
N TRP A 98 1.12 -2.39 5.84
CA TRP A 98 2.50 -2.84 6.01
C TRP A 98 2.89 -2.77 7.49
N TRP A 99 3.72 -3.73 7.96
CA TRP A 99 4.33 -3.79 9.28
C TRP A 99 3.30 -3.72 10.42
N PHE A 100 3.13 -2.55 11.10
CA PHE A 100 2.21 -2.40 12.24
C PHE A 100 0.73 -2.57 11.89
N HIS A 101 0.37 -2.36 10.63
CA HIS A 101 -0.99 -2.46 10.12
C HIS A 101 -1.23 -3.73 9.31
N ASP A 102 -0.21 -4.58 9.20
CA ASP A 102 -0.28 -5.89 8.55
C ASP A 102 -0.89 -6.92 9.52
N SER A 103 -2.14 -6.71 9.84
CA SER A 103 -2.96 -7.51 10.74
C SER A 103 -4.40 -7.56 10.20
N PRO A 104 -5.25 -8.54 10.63
CA PRO A 104 -6.64 -8.60 10.18
C PRO A 104 -7.39 -7.28 10.37
N GLU A 105 -7.24 -6.64 11.52
CA GLU A 105 -7.90 -5.37 11.82
C GLU A 105 -7.31 -4.20 11.00
N GLY A 106 -6.00 -4.15 10.84
CA GLY A 106 -5.33 -3.13 10.04
C GLY A 106 -5.67 -3.23 8.55
N MET A 107 -5.74 -4.46 8.00
CA MET A 107 -6.16 -4.72 6.63
C MET A 107 -7.62 -4.30 6.39
N LEU A 108 -8.51 -4.57 7.34
CA LEU A 108 -9.91 -4.18 7.23
C LEU A 108 -10.05 -2.65 7.26
N ARG A 109 -9.43 -1.97 8.24
CA ARG A 109 -9.44 -0.51 8.30
C ARG A 109 -8.85 0.14 7.04
N PHE A 110 -7.78 -0.43 6.48
CA PHE A 110 -7.24 0.04 5.21
C PHE A 110 -8.30 0.03 4.10
N ARG A 111 -9.01 -1.09 3.91
CA ARG A 111 -10.08 -1.17 2.91
C ARG A 111 -11.18 -0.14 3.16
N GLU A 112 -11.60 0.03 4.41
CA GLU A 112 -12.61 1.03 4.80
C GLU A 112 -12.17 2.46 4.51
N GLN A 113 -10.90 2.78 4.74
CA GLN A 113 -10.36 4.14 4.57
C GLN A 113 -10.05 4.51 3.12
N VAL A 114 -9.72 3.54 2.26
CA VAL A 114 -9.22 3.87 0.91
C VAL A 114 -10.21 3.57 -0.19
N THR A 115 -11.12 2.60 -0.03
CA THR A 115 -11.92 2.08 -1.15
C THR A 115 -12.87 3.11 -1.71
N GLU A 116 -13.51 3.94 -0.88
CA GLU A 116 -14.47 4.95 -1.33
C GLU A 116 -13.81 5.98 -2.26
N THR A 117 -12.60 6.41 -1.97
CA THR A 117 -11.94 7.50 -2.69
C THR A 117 -10.96 7.00 -3.76
N ALA A 118 -10.17 5.98 -3.45
CA ALA A 118 -9.22 5.41 -4.41
C ALA A 118 -9.84 4.35 -5.32
N GLY A 119 -10.85 3.63 -4.83
CA GLY A 119 -11.37 2.43 -5.48
C GLY A 119 -10.43 1.23 -5.31
N PHE A 120 -10.88 0.05 -5.74
CA PHE A 120 -10.09 -1.19 -5.65
C PHE A 120 -8.88 -1.19 -6.60
N TYR A 121 -9.06 -0.71 -7.83
CA TYR A 121 -8.08 -0.80 -8.91
C TYR A 121 -6.90 0.16 -8.78
N ASN A 122 -6.94 1.11 -7.86
CA ASN A 122 -5.81 1.97 -7.51
C ASN A 122 -5.04 1.46 -6.29
N THR A 123 -5.30 0.22 -5.88
CA THR A 123 -4.49 -0.54 -4.92
C THR A 123 -3.74 -1.66 -5.65
N VAL A 124 -2.70 -2.22 -5.04
CA VAL A 124 -1.96 -3.35 -5.60
C VAL A 124 -2.47 -4.71 -5.11
N GLY A 125 -3.64 -4.74 -4.45
CA GLY A 125 -4.11 -5.97 -3.80
C GLY A 125 -3.27 -6.30 -2.57
N PHE A 126 -2.71 -7.52 -2.52
CA PHE A 126 -1.81 -7.93 -1.45
C PHE A 126 -0.48 -8.43 -2.04
N ASN A 127 0.61 -7.95 -1.48
CA ASN A 127 1.95 -8.49 -1.64
C ASN A 127 2.59 -8.60 -0.25
N ASP A 128 3.35 -9.64 -0.05
CA ASP A 128 3.95 -9.95 1.25
C ASP A 128 5.36 -9.35 1.36
N ASP A 129 5.69 -8.79 2.52
CA ASP A 129 7.03 -8.34 2.90
C ASP A 129 7.51 -9.22 4.06
N THR A 130 7.78 -10.49 3.78
CA THR A 130 8.19 -11.46 4.80
C THR A 130 9.68 -11.78 4.75
N ARG A 131 10.23 -12.09 5.92
CA ARG A 131 11.57 -12.69 6.06
C ARG A 131 11.52 -14.23 6.14
N ALA A 132 10.32 -14.82 6.24
CA ALA A 132 10.13 -16.25 6.46
C ALA A 132 9.28 -16.85 5.33
N PHE A 133 9.90 -17.51 4.37
CA PHE A 133 9.21 -18.11 3.23
C PHE A 133 8.02 -19.00 3.61
N LEU A 134 8.13 -19.74 4.71
CA LEU A 134 7.07 -20.62 5.17
C LEU A 134 5.82 -19.87 5.67
N SER A 135 5.93 -18.58 5.98
CA SER A 135 4.78 -17.76 6.39
C SER A 135 3.99 -17.18 5.21
N ILE A 136 4.55 -17.14 4.00
CA ILE A 136 3.91 -16.54 2.82
C ILE A 136 2.51 -17.10 2.56
N PRO A 137 2.29 -18.44 2.50
CA PRO A 137 0.95 -18.97 2.25
C PRO A 137 -0.07 -18.58 3.30
N ALA A 138 0.32 -18.59 4.58
CA ALA A 138 -0.55 -18.21 5.69
C ALA A 138 -0.94 -16.73 5.64
N ARG A 139 0.01 -15.86 5.32
CA ARG A 139 -0.22 -14.41 5.21
C ARG A 139 -1.13 -14.07 4.02
N HIS A 140 -0.92 -14.69 2.88
CA HIS A 140 -1.82 -14.58 1.73
C HIS A 140 -3.23 -15.13 2.02
N ASP A 141 -3.35 -16.22 2.79
CA ASP A 141 -4.65 -16.73 3.21
C ASP A 141 -5.38 -15.74 4.12
N VAL A 142 -4.69 -15.14 5.09
CA VAL A 142 -5.26 -14.08 5.95
C VAL A 142 -5.73 -12.89 5.11
N ALA A 143 -4.91 -12.38 4.21
CA ALA A 143 -5.26 -11.24 3.35
C ALA A 143 -6.52 -11.54 2.51
N ARG A 144 -6.59 -12.72 1.86
CA ARG A 144 -7.77 -13.14 1.09
C ARG A 144 -9.04 -13.20 1.94
N ARG A 145 -8.94 -13.73 3.15
CA ARG A 145 -10.09 -13.80 4.08
C ARG A 145 -10.59 -12.42 4.47
N ILE A 146 -9.68 -11.47 4.71
CA ILE A 146 -10.05 -10.10 5.06
C ILE A 146 -10.66 -9.37 3.86
N ASP A 147 -10.08 -9.50 2.68
CA ASP A 147 -10.64 -8.93 1.46
C ASP A 147 -12.04 -9.48 1.16
N CYS A 148 -12.22 -10.80 1.24
CA CYS A 148 -13.54 -11.42 1.06
C CYS A 148 -14.54 -10.98 2.14
N ARG A 149 -14.12 -10.83 3.40
CA ARG A 149 -14.97 -10.30 4.48
C ARG A 149 -15.42 -8.88 4.16
N PHE A 150 -14.51 -8.03 3.69
CA PHE A 150 -14.85 -6.66 3.30
C PHE A 150 -15.84 -6.63 2.14
N LEU A 151 -15.59 -7.40 1.07
CA LEU A 151 -16.50 -7.52 -0.07
C LEU A 151 -17.89 -8.03 0.36
N ALA A 152 -17.96 -9.07 1.18
CA ALA A 152 -19.22 -9.59 1.72
C ALA A 152 -19.98 -8.53 2.55
N THR A 153 -19.27 -7.66 3.26
CA THR A 153 -19.88 -6.53 3.98
C THR A 153 -20.52 -5.54 2.99
N LEU A 154 -19.82 -5.20 1.91
CA LEU A 154 -20.35 -4.30 0.88
C LEU A 154 -21.59 -4.87 0.18
N VAL A 155 -21.59 -6.18 -0.11
CA VAL A 155 -22.77 -6.88 -0.67
C VAL A 155 -23.94 -6.82 0.30
N ARG A 156 -23.72 -7.18 1.57
CA ARG A 156 -24.75 -7.14 2.62
C ARG A 156 -25.35 -5.73 2.79
N GLU A 157 -24.57 -4.71 2.60
CA GLU A 157 -24.98 -3.29 2.69
C GLU A 157 -25.55 -2.75 1.38
N HIS A 158 -25.70 -3.59 0.35
CA HIS A 158 -26.18 -3.22 -0.99
C HIS A 158 -25.35 -2.11 -1.66
N ARG A 159 -24.06 -2.06 -1.37
CA ARG A 159 -23.10 -1.11 -1.97
C ARG A 159 -22.48 -1.63 -3.25
N ILE A 160 -22.37 -2.95 -3.39
CA ILE A 160 -21.99 -3.65 -4.62
C ILE A 160 -22.88 -4.89 -4.82
N GLY A 161 -22.95 -5.40 -6.05
CA GLY A 161 -23.59 -6.68 -6.35
C GLY A 161 -22.73 -7.88 -5.95
N GLU A 162 -23.35 -9.05 -5.80
CA GLU A 162 -22.64 -10.30 -5.51
C GLU A 162 -21.67 -10.67 -6.66
N ASP A 163 -22.12 -10.51 -7.91
CA ASP A 163 -21.30 -10.77 -9.09
C ASP A 163 -20.06 -9.88 -9.12
N GLU A 164 -20.18 -8.60 -8.76
CA GLU A 164 -19.06 -7.68 -8.64
C GLU A 164 -18.07 -8.11 -7.55
N ALA A 165 -18.57 -8.60 -6.42
CA ALA A 165 -17.72 -9.11 -5.35
C ALA A 165 -16.91 -10.34 -5.79
N PHE A 166 -17.52 -11.27 -6.54
CA PHE A 166 -16.83 -12.43 -7.11
C PHE A 166 -15.81 -12.03 -8.18
N GLU A 167 -16.07 -10.99 -8.96
CA GLU A 167 -15.09 -10.42 -9.92
C GLU A 167 -13.90 -9.77 -9.19
N LEU A 168 -14.18 -9.01 -8.12
CA LEU A 168 -13.15 -8.28 -7.38
C LEU A 168 -12.23 -9.19 -6.55
N ALA A 169 -12.72 -10.30 -6.02
CA ALA A 169 -11.93 -11.18 -5.16
C ALA A 169 -10.63 -11.68 -5.83
N PRO A 170 -10.60 -12.23 -7.05
CA PRO A 170 -9.37 -12.61 -7.73
C PRO A 170 -8.51 -11.39 -8.13
N GLN A 171 -9.12 -10.22 -8.38
CA GLN A 171 -8.36 -9.00 -8.63
C GLN A 171 -7.51 -8.65 -7.42
N LEU A 172 -8.10 -8.59 -6.23
CA LEU A 172 -7.42 -8.26 -4.99
C LEU A 172 -6.39 -9.32 -4.58
N ALA A 173 -6.69 -10.59 -4.81
CA ALA A 173 -5.82 -11.69 -4.40
C ALA A 173 -4.58 -11.89 -5.31
N TYR A 174 -4.66 -11.49 -6.59
CA TYR A 174 -3.62 -11.85 -7.57
C TYR A 174 -3.41 -10.83 -8.68
N HIS A 175 -4.47 -10.48 -9.44
CA HIS A 175 -4.29 -9.76 -10.69
C HIS A 175 -3.77 -8.32 -10.50
N LEU A 176 -4.21 -7.62 -9.46
CA LEU A 176 -3.73 -6.26 -9.18
C LEU A 176 -2.25 -6.23 -8.86
N ALA A 177 -1.75 -7.17 -8.03
CA ALA A 177 -0.33 -7.26 -7.74
C ALA A 177 0.46 -7.58 -9.01
N LYS A 178 0.06 -8.61 -9.75
CA LYS A 178 0.71 -8.98 -11.00
C LYS A 178 0.81 -7.82 -11.98
N LYS A 179 -0.29 -7.09 -12.18
CA LYS A 179 -0.35 -5.92 -13.07
C LYS A 179 0.53 -4.76 -12.57
N ALA A 180 0.46 -4.44 -11.27
CA ALA A 180 1.20 -3.33 -10.69
C ALA A 180 2.71 -3.53 -10.77
N TYR A 181 3.18 -4.78 -10.59
CA TYR A 181 4.59 -5.14 -10.66
C TYR A 181 5.05 -5.57 -12.07
N LYS A 182 4.18 -5.51 -13.08
CA LYS A 182 4.48 -5.85 -14.49
C LYS A 182 5.01 -7.28 -14.67
N LEU A 183 4.42 -8.27 -13.93
CA LEU A 183 4.79 -9.68 -13.93
C LEU A 183 3.95 -10.52 -14.92
#